data_9b0de75b81418f69e665c44efba51932
#
_entry.id   9b0de75b81418f69e665c44efba51932
#
_cell.length_a   1.000
_cell.length_b   1.000
_cell.length_c   1.000
_cell.angle_alpha   90.00
_cell.angle_beta   90.00
_cell.angle_gamma   90.00
#
_symmetry.space_group_name_H-M   'P 1'
#
loop_
_entity.id
_entity.type
_entity.pdbx_description
1 polymer ?
#
loop_
_entity_poly.entity_id
_entity_poly.type
_entity_poly.pdbx_seq_one_letter_code
_entity_poly.pdbx_strand_id
1 'polypeptide(L)'
;MPATPEALRAALGALVVTVEEAGADVGAVDVPSYPDGPRPSSVIVLRGAGAAGRGEHVAWTEAAHVACRDRTLPRVPLGRWKVAAWSAALEAAVTEPYERAALEAAAIDLALRQRGLTLFRLAGEAPRPVRYVVSFGQVAAPAAEAARQGDVELKVDADPAWPDATFAALARAGRVTILDWKNGGTRADHERAHRLLPDALIEDPRWELAPWSAGVTRRLAADAPLTGADAVHRLPVRPAAANLKPARMGGILAALDGAAACQKLGIAVYLGGMFEVDVGRRQLQALASLICPDGPNDVAPIARAGETPARPPRIDVDATTAGFGA
;
A
#
# COMPACT_ATOMS: atom_id res chain seq x y z
N MET A 1 -17.36 -15.14 -9.75
CA MET A 1 -16.33 -15.44 -8.72
C MET A 1 -15.49 -14.18 -8.58
N PRO A 2 -15.08 -13.77 -7.37
CA PRO A 2 -14.25 -12.59 -7.23
C PRO A 2 -13.01 -12.68 -8.13
N ALA A 3 -12.59 -11.54 -8.69
CA ALA A 3 -11.41 -11.50 -9.55
C ALA A 3 -10.19 -12.02 -8.76
N THR A 4 -9.53 -13.05 -9.26
CA THR A 4 -8.27 -13.47 -8.65
C THR A 4 -7.18 -12.46 -8.98
N PRO A 5 -6.14 -12.32 -8.13
CA PRO A 5 -5.00 -11.46 -8.45
C PRO A 5 -4.38 -11.76 -9.80
N GLU A 6 -4.28 -13.05 -10.21
CA GLU A 6 -3.78 -13.45 -11.52
C GLU A 6 -4.67 -12.97 -12.66
N ALA A 7 -6.00 -13.13 -12.52
CA ALA A 7 -6.94 -12.70 -13.54
C ALA A 7 -6.91 -11.17 -13.71
N LEU A 8 -6.90 -10.43 -12.61
CA LEU A 8 -6.79 -8.96 -12.62
C LEU A 8 -5.46 -8.51 -13.23
N ARG A 9 -4.36 -9.14 -12.85
CA ARG A 9 -3.04 -8.86 -13.40
C ARG A 9 -2.98 -9.09 -14.91
N ALA A 10 -3.56 -10.21 -15.37
CA ALA A 10 -3.63 -10.53 -16.80
C ALA A 10 -4.49 -9.51 -17.56
N ALA A 11 -5.64 -9.12 -17.01
CA ALA A 11 -6.53 -8.14 -17.63
C ALA A 11 -5.86 -6.77 -17.74
N LEU A 12 -5.22 -6.27 -16.66
CA LEU A 12 -4.47 -5.02 -16.66
C LEU A 12 -3.30 -5.06 -17.65
N GLY A 13 -2.51 -6.14 -17.63
CA GLY A 13 -1.35 -6.29 -18.50
C GLY A 13 -1.71 -6.36 -20.00
N ALA A 14 -2.91 -6.82 -20.33
CA ALA A 14 -3.42 -6.90 -21.70
C ALA A 14 -3.97 -5.56 -22.22
N LEU A 15 -4.24 -4.58 -21.36
CA LEU A 15 -4.68 -3.24 -21.78
C LEU A 15 -3.65 -2.65 -22.75
N VAL A 16 -4.15 -1.92 -23.73
CA VAL A 16 -3.31 -1.10 -24.61
C VAL A 16 -3.34 0.33 -24.13
N VAL A 17 -2.18 0.91 -23.98
CA VAL A 17 -1.96 2.32 -23.64
C VAL A 17 -1.21 3.02 -24.80
N THR A 18 -1.58 4.24 -25.10
CA THR A 18 -0.83 5.15 -25.98
C THR A 18 -0.27 6.27 -25.11
N VAL A 19 1.04 6.36 -24.99
CA VAL A 19 1.74 7.40 -24.23
C VAL A 19 2.41 8.36 -25.22
N GLU A 20 2.02 9.62 -25.19
CA GLU A 20 2.55 10.67 -26.07
C GLU A 20 3.40 11.66 -25.29
N GLU A 21 3.08 11.86 -24.01
CA GLU A 21 3.75 12.83 -23.14
C GLU A 21 3.79 12.30 -21.70
N ALA A 22 4.86 12.63 -20.99
CA ALA A 22 5.02 12.38 -19.55
C ALA A 22 5.40 13.70 -18.85
N GLY A 23 4.75 13.97 -17.72
CA GLY A 23 5.00 15.14 -16.88
C GLY A 23 4.79 14.81 -15.41
N ALA A 24 5.20 15.72 -14.52
CA ALA A 24 4.94 15.61 -13.08
C ALA A 24 4.65 16.98 -12.48
N ASP A 25 3.65 16.99 -11.60
CA ASP A 25 3.40 18.11 -10.69
C ASP A 25 4.11 17.79 -9.37
N VAL A 26 5.23 18.49 -9.12
CA VAL A 26 6.04 18.32 -7.91
C VAL A 26 5.59 19.31 -6.85
N GLY A 27 5.35 18.82 -5.64
CA GLY A 27 4.91 19.64 -4.52
C GLY A 27 5.16 18.98 -3.18
N ALA A 28 4.59 19.58 -2.14
CA ALA A 28 4.57 19.02 -0.80
C ALA A 28 3.17 19.24 -0.20
N VAL A 29 2.75 18.30 0.64
CA VAL A 29 1.43 18.33 1.29
C VAL A 29 1.64 18.21 2.79
N ASP A 30 1.03 19.09 3.56
CA ASP A 30 0.98 18.97 5.01
C ASP A 30 0.09 17.80 5.41
N VAL A 31 0.74 16.76 5.96
CA VAL A 31 0.09 15.55 6.45
C VAL A 31 0.45 15.37 7.92
N PRO A 32 -0.49 15.52 8.85
CA PRO A 32 -0.19 15.49 10.29
C PRO A 32 0.46 14.18 10.77
N SER A 33 0.24 13.08 10.07
CA SER A 33 0.84 11.78 10.38
C SER A 33 2.24 11.58 9.80
N TYR A 34 2.74 12.50 8.98
CA TYR A 34 4.08 12.42 8.41
C TYR A 34 5.08 13.10 9.36
N PRO A 35 6.17 12.41 9.78
CA PRO A 35 6.99 12.88 10.91
C PRO A 35 7.93 14.04 10.58
N ASP A 36 8.30 14.21 9.31
CA ASP A 36 9.42 15.07 8.90
C ASP A 36 8.98 16.39 8.24
N GLY A 37 7.84 16.95 8.65
CA GLY A 37 7.29 18.18 8.08
C GLY A 37 6.39 17.94 6.86
N PRO A 38 6.27 18.85 5.90
CA PRO A 38 5.44 18.62 4.72
C PRO A 38 5.91 17.40 3.92
N ARG A 39 4.97 16.50 3.61
CA ARG A 39 5.25 15.29 2.82
C ARG A 39 5.58 15.68 1.38
N PRO A 40 6.80 15.43 0.86
CA PRO A 40 7.07 15.56 -0.56
C PRO A 40 6.14 14.64 -1.35
N SER A 41 5.51 15.15 -2.38
CA SER A 41 4.59 14.40 -3.23
C SER A 41 4.70 14.88 -4.66
N SER A 42 4.57 13.97 -5.62
CA SER A 42 4.44 14.32 -7.04
C SER A 42 3.37 13.49 -7.67
N VAL A 43 2.51 14.15 -8.42
CA VAL A 43 1.57 13.46 -9.30
C VAL A 43 2.20 13.36 -10.69
N ILE A 44 2.52 12.14 -11.10
CA ILE A 44 2.96 11.84 -12.46
C ILE A 44 1.73 11.81 -13.37
N VAL A 45 1.81 12.49 -14.50
CA VAL A 45 0.75 12.55 -15.48
C VAL A 45 1.29 12.04 -16.82
N LEU A 46 0.70 10.96 -17.32
CA LEU A 46 0.91 10.47 -18.68
C LEU A 46 -0.26 10.89 -19.54
N ARG A 47 0.01 11.41 -20.74
CA ARG A 47 -1.01 11.86 -21.70
C ARG A 47 -0.91 11.07 -22.99
N GLY A 48 -2.01 10.87 -23.67
CA GLY A 48 -2.06 10.25 -24.99
C GLY A 48 -3.48 9.95 -25.44
N ALA A 49 -3.71 9.95 -26.75
CA ALA A 49 -5.01 9.70 -27.38
C ALA A 49 -6.16 10.48 -26.73
N GLY A 50 -5.93 11.75 -26.39
CA GLY A 50 -6.95 12.65 -25.81
C GLY A 50 -7.29 12.40 -24.34
N ALA A 51 -6.56 11.53 -23.63
CA ALA A 51 -6.78 11.22 -22.23
C ALA A 51 -5.52 11.50 -21.38
N ALA A 52 -5.70 11.57 -20.06
CA ALA A 52 -4.61 11.69 -19.09
C ALA A 52 -4.80 10.67 -17.97
N GLY A 53 -3.74 9.94 -17.65
CA GLY A 53 -3.66 9.03 -16.52
C GLY A 53 -2.69 9.55 -15.46
N ARG A 54 -2.96 9.23 -14.19
CA ARG A 54 -2.23 9.77 -13.06
C ARG A 54 -1.71 8.66 -12.14
N GLY A 55 -0.54 8.90 -11.54
CA GLY A 55 0.03 8.07 -10.50
C GLY A 55 0.80 8.93 -9.51
N GLU A 56 0.91 8.50 -8.27
CA GLU A 56 1.54 9.28 -7.20
C GLU A 56 2.92 8.72 -6.87
N HIS A 57 3.94 9.55 -7.02
CA HIS A 57 5.32 9.24 -6.64
C HIS A 57 5.53 9.57 -5.16
N VAL A 58 6.04 8.62 -4.40
CA VAL A 58 6.07 8.65 -2.92
C VAL A 58 7.48 8.54 -2.34
N ALA A 59 8.49 9.00 -3.05
CA ALA A 59 9.84 9.09 -2.50
C ALA A 59 9.88 9.98 -1.23
N TRP A 60 10.90 9.77 -0.40
CA TRP A 60 10.99 10.42 0.91
C TRP A 60 11.55 11.84 0.88
N THR A 61 12.24 12.21 -0.19
CA THR A 61 12.93 13.51 -0.28
C THR A 61 12.50 14.29 -1.50
N GLU A 62 12.42 15.61 -1.39
CA GLU A 62 12.16 16.50 -2.52
C GLU A 62 13.17 16.28 -3.66
N ALA A 63 14.44 16.06 -3.33
CA ALA A 63 15.47 15.78 -4.33
C ALA A 63 15.17 14.56 -5.20
N ALA A 64 14.55 13.51 -4.63
CA ALA A 64 14.13 12.34 -5.40
C ALA A 64 12.98 12.68 -6.37
N HIS A 65 12.03 13.52 -5.96
CA HIS A 65 10.95 13.99 -6.82
C HIS A 65 11.45 14.85 -7.99
N VAL A 66 12.39 15.76 -7.70
CA VAL A 66 13.05 16.55 -8.73
C VAL A 66 13.86 15.66 -9.69
N ALA A 67 14.58 14.67 -9.15
CA ALA A 67 15.34 13.71 -9.97
C ALA A 67 14.41 12.86 -10.88
N CYS A 68 13.27 12.43 -10.38
CA CYS A 68 12.26 11.75 -11.19
C CYS A 68 11.81 12.63 -12.36
N ARG A 69 11.42 13.87 -12.09
CA ARG A 69 11.01 14.83 -13.13
C ARG A 69 12.10 15.07 -14.18
N ASP A 70 13.33 15.31 -13.74
CA ASP A 70 14.39 15.82 -14.63
C ASP A 70 15.17 14.71 -15.33
N ARG A 71 15.23 13.50 -14.77
CA ARG A 71 16.04 12.38 -15.29
C ARG A 71 15.22 11.20 -15.76
N THR A 72 14.14 10.86 -15.06
CA THR A 72 13.32 9.66 -15.35
C THR A 72 12.26 9.94 -16.39
N LEU A 73 11.48 11.02 -16.23
CA LEU A 73 10.41 11.33 -17.17
C LEU A 73 10.86 11.48 -18.62
N PRO A 74 12.02 12.08 -18.95
CA PRO A 74 12.51 12.14 -20.33
C PRO A 74 12.84 10.79 -20.97
N ARG A 75 12.93 9.72 -20.17
CA ARG A 75 13.26 8.35 -20.62
C ARG A 75 12.07 7.41 -20.66
N VAL A 76 10.89 7.90 -20.29
CA VAL A 76 9.67 7.10 -20.30
C VAL A 76 9.35 6.62 -21.72
N PRO A 77 9.06 5.32 -21.92
CA PRO A 77 8.76 4.79 -23.24
C PRO A 77 7.47 5.44 -23.81
N LEU A 78 7.60 6.16 -24.92
CA LEU A 78 6.48 6.73 -25.65
C LEU A 78 5.95 5.75 -26.70
N GLY A 79 4.75 6.04 -27.23
CA GLY A 79 4.11 5.26 -28.27
C GLY A 79 3.01 4.32 -27.75
N ARG A 80 2.67 3.31 -28.56
CA ARG A 80 1.55 2.39 -28.29
C ARG A 80 2.07 1.05 -27.80
N TRP A 81 1.64 0.64 -26.59
CA TRP A 81 2.12 -0.55 -25.90
C TRP A 81 0.98 -1.36 -25.29
N LYS A 82 1.21 -2.66 -25.06
CA LYS A 82 0.49 -3.37 -23.99
C LYS A 82 1.07 -2.94 -22.64
N VAL A 83 0.23 -2.74 -21.63
CA VAL A 83 0.68 -2.31 -20.29
C VAL A 83 1.77 -3.22 -19.73
N ALA A 84 1.64 -4.54 -19.85
CA ALA A 84 2.68 -5.47 -19.38
C ALA A 84 4.03 -5.27 -20.10
N ALA A 85 4.02 -5.02 -21.40
CA ALA A 85 5.24 -4.78 -22.17
C ALA A 85 5.85 -3.41 -21.84
N TRP A 86 5.01 -2.40 -21.61
CA TRP A 86 5.43 -1.07 -21.20
C TRP A 86 6.06 -1.11 -19.80
N SER A 87 5.44 -1.82 -18.85
CA SER A 87 5.98 -2.02 -17.51
C SER A 87 7.34 -2.71 -17.53
N ALA A 88 7.52 -3.74 -18.37
CA ALA A 88 8.80 -4.42 -18.53
C ALA A 88 9.89 -3.50 -19.14
N ALA A 89 9.52 -2.67 -20.13
CA ALA A 89 10.43 -1.68 -20.70
C ALA A 89 10.81 -0.61 -19.67
N LEU A 90 9.86 -0.20 -18.84
CA LEU A 90 10.10 0.75 -17.75
C LEU A 90 11.04 0.16 -16.68
N GLU A 91 10.86 -1.11 -16.30
CA GLU A 91 11.73 -1.80 -15.35
C GLU A 91 13.19 -1.87 -15.83
N ALA A 92 13.41 -2.05 -17.12
CA ALA A 92 14.74 -2.02 -17.70
C ALA A 92 15.39 -0.62 -17.71
N ALA A 93 14.59 0.44 -17.72
CA ALA A 93 15.05 1.84 -17.83
C ALA A 93 15.12 2.57 -16.48
N VAL A 94 14.33 2.17 -15.50
CA VAL A 94 14.14 2.85 -14.21
C VAL A 94 14.40 1.89 -13.08
N THR A 95 15.42 2.13 -12.29
CA THR A 95 15.83 1.25 -11.18
C THR A 95 15.05 1.51 -9.88
N GLU A 96 14.59 2.75 -9.68
CA GLU A 96 13.88 3.16 -8.46
C GLU A 96 12.44 2.63 -8.44
N PRO A 97 12.07 1.76 -7.47
CA PRO A 97 10.76 1.12 -7.45
C PRO A 97 9.59 2.12 -7.26
N TYR A 98 9.77 3.19 -6.50
CA TYR A 98 8.72 4.20 -6.28
C TYR A 98 8.40 4.97 -7.56
N GLU A 99 9.41 5.28 -8.38
CA GLU A 99 9.23 5.91 -9.69
C GLU A 99 8.50 4.96 -10.65
N ARG A 100 8.93 3.68 -10.71
CA ARG A 100 8.27 2.67 -11.55
C ARG A 100 6.80 2.51 -11.17
N ALA A 101 6.51 2.40 -9.88
CA ALA A 101 5.15 2.22 -9.39
C ALA A 101 4.23 3.38 -9.77
N ALA A 102 4.69 4.62 -9.60
CA ALA A 102 3.94 5.80 -9.97
C ALA A 102 3.68 5.88 -11.47
N LEU A 103 4.70 5.61 -12.28
CA LEU A 103 4.61 5.57 -13.74
C LEU A 103 3.69 4.45 -14.23
N GLU A 104 3.80 3.24 -13.67
CA GLU A 104 2.93 2.12 -14.01
C GLU A 104 1.47 2.40 -13.63
N ALA A 105 1.22 2.97 -12.45
CA ALA A 105 -0.11 3.37 -12.02
C ALA A 105 -0.71 4.42 -12.98
N ALA A 106 0.09 5.41 -13.40
CA ALA A 106 -0.34 6.41 -14.39
C ALA A 106 -0.64 5.76 -15.76
N ALA A 107 0.15 4.80 -16.20
CA ALA A 107 -0.08 4.10 -17.47
C ALA A 107 -1.34 3.22 -17.45
N ILE A 108 -1.59 2.54 -16.34
CA ILE A 108 -2.83 1.76 -16.14
C ILE A 108 -4.04 2.69 -16.12
N ASP A 109 -3.98 3.79 -15.38
CA ASP A 109 -5.06 4.79 -15.32
C ASP A 109 -5.34 5.38 -16.70
N LEU A 110 -4.29 5.74 -17.45
CA LEU A 110 -4.40 6.23 -18.83
C LEU A 110 -5.06 5.18 -19.74
N ALA A 111 -4.63 3.92 -19.69
CA ALA A 111 -5.17 2.86 -20.51
C ALA A 111 -6.67 2.61 -20.26
N LEU A 112 -7.08 2.66 -18.99
CA LEU A 112 -8.48 2.57 -18.61
C LEU A 112 -9.29 3.76 -19.15
N ARG A 113 -8.79 4.98 -18.97
CA ARG A 113 -9.45 6.21 -19.45
C ARG A 113 -9.54 6.28 -20.97
N GLN A 114 -8.51 5.86 -21.71
CA GLN A 114 -8.53 5.77 -23.18
C GLN A 114 -9.63 4.83 -23.69
N ARG A 115 -10.09 3.89 -22.86
CA ARG A 115 -11.17 2.95 -23.17
C ARG A 115 -12.52 3.31 -22.54
N GLY A 116 -12.59 4.37 -21.74
CA GLY A 116 -13.79 4.72 -20.98
C GLY A 116 -14.18 3.66 -19.96
N LEU A 117 -13.19 2.88 -19.45
CA LEU A 117 -13.40 1.82 -18.48
C LEU A 117 -13.02 2.28 -17.08
N THR A 118 -13.73 1.76 -16.08
CA THR A 118 -13.28 1.75 -14.69
C THR A 118 -12.50 0.47 -14.40
N LEU A 119 -11.65 0.48 -13.37
CA LEU A 119 -10.97 -0.73 -12.88
C LEU A 119 -11.96 -1.86 -12.59
N PHE A 120 -13.11 -1.55 -12.01
CA PHE A 120 -14.16 -2.50 -11.64
C PHE A 120 -14.83 -3.13 -12.87
N ARG A 121 -15.12 -2.32 -13.90
CA ARG A 121 -15.65 -2.85 -15.18
C ARG A 121 -14.65 -3.76 -15.89
N LEU A 122 -13.37 -3.42 -15.85
CA LEU A 122 -12.33 -4.29 -16.38
C LEU A 122 -12.27 -5.63 -15.62
N ALA A 123 -12.37 -5.58 -14.30
CA ALA A 123 -12.34 -6.78 -13.45
C ALA A 123 -13.64 -7.63 -13.57
N GLY A 124 -14.73 -7.04 -14.07
CA GLY A 124 -16.06 -7.69 -14.07
C GLY A 124 -16.68 -7.82 -12.68
N GLU A 125 -16.30 -6.96 -11.75
CA GLU A 125 -16.68 -7.00 -10.33
C GLU A 125 -17.29 -5.67 -9.88
N ALA A 126 -18.19 -5.73 -8.90
CA ALA A 126 -18.66 -4.55 -8.19
C ALA A 126 -17.65 -4.13 -7.09
N PRO A 127 -17.55 -2.84 -6.75
CA PRO A 127 -16.74 -2.40 -5.63
C PRO A 127 -17.28 -2.98 -4.32
N ARG A 128 -16.37 -3.38 -3.43
CA ARG A 128 -16.68 -3.81 -2.06
C ARG A 128 -16.12 -2.79 -1.08
N PRO A 129 -16.89 -2.39 -0.04
CA PRO A 129 -16.38 -1.47 0.98
C PRO A 129 -15.13 -2.03 1.66
N VAL A 130 -14.09 -1.21 1.80
CA VAL A 130 -12.75 -1.61 2.25
C VAL A 130 -12.63 -1.46 3.75
N ARG A 131 -12.29 -2.55 4.45
CA ARG A 131 -11.82 -2.52 5.83
C ARG A 131 -10.43 -1.92 5.87
N TYR A 132 -10.14 -1.09 6.88
CA TYR A 132 -8.86 -0.41 6.98
C TYR A 132 -8.41 -0.26 8.43
N VAL A 133 -7.14 0.02 8.62
CA VAL A 133 -6.54 0.44 9.89
C VAL A 133 -6.08 1.88 9.80
N VAL A 134 -6.14 2.59 10.93
CA VAL A 134 -5.49 3.89 11.08
C VAL A 134 -4.10 3.65 11.68
N SER A 135 -3.08 4.02 10.94
CA SER A 135 -1.69 3.87 11.36
C SER A 135 -1.19 5.12 12.05
N PHE A 136 -0.49 4.96 13.17
CA PHE A 136 0.32 6.00 13.79
C PHE A 136 1.66 5.41 14.24
N GLY A 137 2.72 6.22 14.06
CA GLY A 137 4.08 5.83 14.38
C GLY A 137 4.36 5.77 15.88
N GLN A 138 5.64 5.73 16.24
CA GLN A 138 6.05 5.79 17.63
C GLN A 138 5.66 7.12 18.27
N VAL A 139 4.90 7.05 19.36
CA VAL A 139 4.44 8.20 20.13
C VAL A 139 4.67 7.95 21.63
N ALA A 140 4.90 9.00 22.40
CA ALA A 140 5.19 8.91 23.83
C ALA A 140 4.02 8.32 24.64
N ALA A 141 2.76 8.52 24.19
CA ALA A 141 1.56 8.06 24.86
C ALA A 141 0.62 7.29 23.92
N PRO A 142 0.99 6.05 23.49
CA PRO A 142 0.26 5.33 22.45
C PRO A 142 -1.19 5.02 22.81
N ALA A 143 -1.51 4.78 24.09
CA ALA A 143 -2.89 4.54 24.52
C ALA A 143 -3.75 5.82 24.44
N ALA A 144 -3.18 6.99 24.74
CA ALA A 144 -3.88 8.25 24.58
C ALA A 144 -4.11 8.58 23.11
N GLU A 145 -3.14 8.27 22.25
CA GLU A 145 -3.30 8.39 20.80
C GLU A 145 -4.40 7.47 20.27
N ALA A 146 -4.38 6.19 20.66
CA ALA A 146 -5.42 5.24 20.32
C ALA A 146 -6.82 5.73 20.69
N ALA A 147 -6.99 6.27 21.90
CA ALA A 147 -8.26 6.83 22.36
C ALA A 147 -8.72 8.04 21.51
N ARG A 148 -7.79 8.86 21.00
CA ARG A 148 -8.12 9.99 20.12
C ARG A 148 -8.62 9.56 18.74
N GLN A 149 -8.20 8.39 18.25
CA GLN A 149 -8.62 7.89 16.93
C GLN A 149 -10.08 7.40 16.90
N GLY A 150 -10.71 7.21 18.07
CA GLY A 150 -12.09 6.75 18.17
C GLY A 150 -12.27 5.25 17.90
N ASP A 151 -13.46 4.85 17.50
CA ASP A 151 -13.80 3.43 17.25
C ASP A 151 -13.37 2.98 15.86
N VAL A 152 -12.05 2.94 15.63
CA VAL A 152 -11.42 2.43 14.40
C VAL A 152 -10.40 1.37 14.74
N GLU A 153 -10.06 0.54 13.75
CA GLU A 153 -8.98 -0.41 13.88
C GLU A 153 -7.62 0.30 13.73
N LEU A 154 -6.63 -0.12 14.53
CA LEU A 154 -5.37 0.56 14.67
C LEU A 154 -4.18 -0.30 14.22
N LYS A 155 -3.26 0.33 13.53
CA LYS A 155 -1.89 -0.13 13.34
C LYS A 155 -0.97 0.77 14.17
N VAL A 156 -0.17 0.15 15.06
CA VAL A 156 0.66 0.86 16.02
C VAL A 156 2.09 0.40 15.89
N ASP A 157 3.04 1.34 15.77
CA ASP A 157 4.46 1.02 15.82
C ASP A 157 4.86 0.63 17.25
N ALA A 158 5.31 -0.61 17.42
CA ALA A 158 5.64 -1.18 18.72
C ALA A 158 7.01 -0.69 19.21
N ASP A 159 7.12 -0.46 20.51
CA ASP A 159 8.40 -0.19 21.17
C ASP A 159 8.73 -1.33 22.17
N PRO A 160 9.89 -2.02 22.00
CA PRO A 160 10.33 -3.05 22.93
C PRO A 160 10.43 -2.59 24.39
N ALA A 161 10.65 -1.29 24.62
CA ALA A 161 10.75 -0.70 25.94
C ALA A 161 9.40 -0.53 26.67
N TRP A 162 8.27 -0.74 25.98
CA TRP A 162 6.96 -0.61 26.63
C TRP A 162 6.77 -1.60 27.78
N PRO A 163 6.35 -1.15 28.97
CA PRO A 163 5.92 -2.03 30.04
C PRO A 163 4.58 -2.69 29.70
N ASP A 164 4.25 -3.80 30.37
CA ASP A 164 2.97 -4.49 30.21
C ASP A 164 1.75 -3.58 30.38
N ALA A 165 1.87 -2.58 31.25
CA ALA A 165 0.83 -1.58 31.48
C ALA A 165 0.46 -0.79 30.20
N THR A 166 1.43 -0.53 29.30
CA THR A 166 1.18 0.15 28.03
C THR A 166 0.37 -0.74 27.09
N PHE A 167 0.71 -2.02 26.94
CA PHE A 167 -0.08 -2.97 26.16
C PHE A 167 -1.50 -3.11 26.71
N ALA A 168 -1.66 -3.23 28.04
CA ALA A 168 -2.95 -3.30 28.68
C ALA A 168 -3.77 -2.00 28.51
N ALA A 169 -3.12 -0.83 28.49
CA ALA A 169 -3.77 0.43 28.21
C ALA A 169 -4.21 0.54 26.73
N LEU A 170 -3.38 0.12 25.79
CA LEU A 170 -3.72 0.02 24.36
C LEU A 170 -4.92 -0.91 24.14
N ALA A 171 -4.94 -2.09 24.77
CA ALA A 171 -6.06 -3.03 24.67
C ALA A 171 -7.40 -2.45 25.15
N ARG A 172 -7.37 -1.51 26.10
CA ARG A 172 -8.57 -0.81 26.59
C ARG A 172 -8.94 0.43 25.77
N ALA A 173 -7.96 1.09 25.18
CA ALA A 173 -8.14 2.38 24.51
C ALA A 173 -8.62 2.24 23.05
N GLY A 174 -8.35 1.10 22.40
CA GLY A 174 -8.68 0.94 21.01
C GLY A 174 -8.55 -0.49 20.50
N ARG A 175 -8.92 -0.69 19.24
CA ARG A 175 -8.87 -1.98 18.55
C ARG A 175 -7.53 -2.13 17.83
N VAL A 176 -6.49 -2.53 18.56
CA VAL A 176 -5.17 -2.77 17.95
C VAL A 176 -5.22 -4.04 17.10
N THR A 177 -5.19 -3.87 15.81
CA THR A 177 -5.23 -4.95 14.82
C THR A 177 -3.83 -5.34 14.35
N ILE A 178 -2.89 -4.39 14.32
CA ILE A 178 -1.51 -4.60 13.89
C ILE A 178 -0.56 -3.93 14.87
N LEU A 179 0.44 -4.69 15.36
CA LEU A 179 1.64 -4.18 16.03
C LEU A 179 2.80 -4.29 15.06
N ASP A 180 3.31 -3.17 14.59
CA ASP A 180 4.42 -3.10 13.64
C ASP A 180 5.75 -2.93 14.38
N TRP A 181 6.61 -3.93 14.30
CA TRP A 181 7.88 -4.00 15.02
C TRP A 181 9.05 -3.41 14.26
N LYS A 182 8.87 -3.00 13.01
CA LYS A 182 9.93 -2.40 12.19
C LYS A 182 11.26 -3.18 12.23
N ASN A 183 11.18 -4.51 12.21
CA ASN A 183 12.31 -5.41 12.37
C ASN A 183 13.02 -5.28 13.76
N GLY A 184 12.30 -4.83 14.76
CA GLY A 184 12.77 -4.65 16.14
C GLY A 184 12.31 -5.73 17.11
N GLY A 185 12.62 -5.52 18.39
CA GLY A 185 12.25 -6.40 19.48
C GLY A 185 13.06 -7.69 19.56
N THR A 186 12.87 -8.42 20.66
CA THR A 186 13.39 -9.75 20.89
C THR A 186 12.28 -10.79 20.72
N ARG A 187 12.64 -12.08 20.67
CA ARG A 187 11.62 -13.15 20.68
C ARG A 187 10.70 -13.05 21.89
N ALA A 188 11.24 -12.71 23.07
CA ALA A 188 10.46 -12.54 24.29
C ALA A 188 9.47 -11.37 24.20
N ASP A 189 9.84 -10.29 23.50
CA ASP A 189 8.95 -9.16 23.28
C ASP A 189 7.77 -9.53 22.36
N HIS A 190 8.02 -10.28 21.30
CA HIS A 190 6.95 -10.76 20.41
C HIS A 190 6.00 -11.73 21.12
N GLU A 191 6.54 -12.67 21.95
CA GLU A 191 5.73 -13.58 22.76
C GLU A 191 4.92 -12.82 23.83
N ARG A 192 5.51 -11.79 24.43
CA ARG A 192 4.84 -10.91 25.40
C ARG A 192 3.69 -10.14 24.74
N ALA A 193 3.96 -9.53 23.58
CA ALA A 193 2.94 -8.82 22.81
C ALA A 193 1.77 -9.72 22.45
N HIS A 194 2.05 -10.93 21.96
CA HIS A 194 1.01 -11.92 21.66
C HIS A 194 0.16 -12.30 22.89
N ARG A 195 0.76 -12.42 24.08
CA ARG A 195 -0.02 -12.69 25.30
C ARG A 195 -0.95 -11.54 25.69
N LEU A 196 -0.50 -10.30 25.50
CA LEU A 196 -1.20 -9.09 25.95
C LEU A 196 -2.19 -8.54 24.90
N LEU A 197 -1.94 -8.81 23.62
CA LEU A 197 -2.78 -8.46 22.47
C LEU A 197 -2.91 -9.67 21.53
N PRO A 198 -3.62 -10.73 21.93
CA PRO A 198 -3.60 -12.02 21.24
C PRO A 198 -4.19 -11.99 19.83
N ASP A 199 -5.03 -10.99 19.53
CA ASP A 199 -5.68 -10.84 18.24
C ASP A 199 -4.91 -9.95 17.25
N ALA A 200 -3.93 -9.18 17.72
CA ALA A 200 -3.12 -8.33 16.88
C ALA A 200 -2.17 -9.14 15.98
N LEU A 201 -2.02 -8.72 14.75
CA LEU A 201 -0.91 -9.17 13.90
C LEU A 201 0.41 -8.59 14.43
N ILE A 202 1.47 -9.37 14.31
CA ILE A 202 2.85 -8.98 14.63
C ILE A 202 3.51 -8.72 13.27
N GLU A 203 3.50 -7.47 12.84
CA GLU A 203 4.07 -7.07 11.55
C GLU A 203 5.55 -6.78 11.70
N ASP A 204 6.33 -7.20 10.73
CA ASP A 204 7.78 -7.07 10.66
C ASP A 204 8.50 -7.38 11.97
N PRO A 205 8.33 -8.59 12.52
CA PRO A 205 9.17 -9.03 13.63
C PRO A 205 10.61 -9.08 13.16
N ARG A 206 11.55 -9.18 14.09
CA ARG A 206 12.95 -9.42 13.76
C ARG A 206 13.13 -10.83 13.18
N TRP A 207 13.06 -10.94 11.86
CA TRP A 207 12.94 -12.22 11.12
C TRP A 207 14.06 -13.21 11.40
N GLU A 208 15.27 -12.76 11.78
CA GLU A 208 16.40 -13.59 12.13
C GLU A 208 16.18 -14.39 13.45
N LEU A 209 15.18 -14.01 14.23
CA LEU A 209 14.82 -14.68 15.48
C LEU A 209 13.93 -15.91 15.28
N ALA A 210 13.56 -16.24 14.06
CA ALA A 210 12.78 -17.45 13.77
C ALA A 210 13.49 -18.73 14.32
N PRO A 211 12.74 -19.75 14.78
CA PRO A 211 11.29 -19.82 14.86
C PRO A 211 10.71 -19.20 16.15
N TRP A 212 9.43 -18.85 16.11
CA TRP A 212 8.63 -18.45 17.27
C TRP A 212 7.68 -19.57 17.72
N SER A 213 6.95 -19.37 18.82
CA SER A 213 5.86 -20.24 19.20
C SER A 213 4.80 -20.35 18.10
N ALA A 214 4.02 -21.43 18.14
CA ALA A 214 2.90 -21.58 17.20
C ALA A 214 1.85 -20.45 17.36
N GLY A 215 1.71 -19.88 18.55
CA GLY A 215 0.83 -18.73 18.82
C GLY A 215 1.26 -17.50 18.02
N VAL A 216 2.50 -17.08 18.22
CA VAL A 216 3.10 -15.93 17.47
C VAL A 216 3.12 -16.19 15.97
N THR A 217 3.57 -17.38 15.54
CA THR A 217 3.66 -17.71 14.10
C THR A 217 2.33 -17.51 13.37
N ARG A 218 1.20 -17.85 14.01
CA ARG A 218 -0.15 -17.61 13.43
C ARG A 218 -0.58 -16.15 13.39
N ARG A 219 0.21 -15.25 13.93
CA ARG A 219 -0.04 -13.80 13.95
C ARG A 219 1.03 -12.99 13.22
N LEU A 220 2.06 -13.64 12.66
CA LEU A 220 3.09 -12.93 11.91
C LEU A 220 2.53 -12.30 10.65
N ALA A 221 2.94 -11.08 10.37
CA ALA A 221 2.70 -10.40 9.11
C ALA A 221 4.02 -9.85 8.55
N ALA A 222 4.20 -9.94 7.25
CA ALA A 222 5.37 -9.42 6.56
C ALA A 222 5.02 -8.13 5.80
N ASP A 223 5.88 -7.11 5.91
CA ASP A 223 5.79 -5.83 5.17
C ASP A 223 7.12 -5.50 4.48
N ALA A 224 8.13 -5.04 5.21
CA ALA A 224 9.38 -4.52 4.65
C ALA A 224 10.15 -5.52 3.75
N PRO A 225 10.20 -6.83 4.04
CA PRO A 225 10.86 -7.80 3.18
C PRO A 225 10.20 -7.97 1.80
N LEU A 226 8.93 -7.57 1.64
CA LEU A 226 8.15 -7.83 0.44
C LEU A 226 8.41 -6.77 -0.64
N THR A 227 9.49 -6.94 -1.38
CA THR A 227 9.92 -6.05 -2.48
C THR A 227 9.57 -6.60 -3.88
N GLY A 228 8.88 -7.72 -3.95
CA GLY A 228 8.44 -8.38 -5.18
C GLY A 228 7.82 -9.75 -4.87
N ALA A 229 7.24 -10.41 -5.87
CA ALA A 229 6.55 -11.70 -5.69
C ALA A 229 7.46 -12.80 -5.12
N ASP A 230 8.71 -12.88 -5.56
CA ASP A 230 9.67 -13.88 -5.10
C ASP A 230 10.08 -13.70 -3.63
N ALA A 231 9.93 -12.49 -3.09
CA ALA A 231 10.27 -12.21 -1.70
C ALA A 231 9.41 -13.02 -0.72
N VAL A 232 8.17 -13.33 -1.10
CA VAL A 232 7.26 -14.16 -0.28
C VAL A 232 7.86 -15.55 -0.01
N HIS A 233 8.53 -16.14 -1.01
CA HIS A 233 9.15 -17.46 -0.90
C HIS A 233 10.47 -17.46 -0.10
N ARG A 234 11.08 -16.30 0.12
CA ARG A 234 12.35 -16.14 0.86
C ARG A 234 12.17 -15.87 2.35
N LEU A 235 10.93 -15.70 2.81
CA LEU A 235 10.67 -15.52 4.23
C LEU A 235 11.08 -16.77 5.03
N PRO A 236 11.73 -16.62 6.19
CA PRO A 236 12.24 -17.75 6.97
C PRO A 236 11.13 -18.63 7.56
N VAL A 237 9.94 -18.07 7.72
CA VAL A 237 8.72 -18.78 8.12
C VAL A 237 7.55 -18.23 7.29
N ARG A 238 6.52 -19.06 7.09
CA ARG A 238 5.30 -18.63 6.43
C ARG A 238 4.48 -17.76 7.41
N PRO A 239 4.27 -16.46 7.12
CA PRO A 239 3.43 -15.60 7.95
C PRO A 239 1.95 -15.91 7.76
N ALA A 240 1.11 -15.43 8.68
CA ALA A 240 -0.34 -15.46 8.53
C ALA A 240 -0.85 -14.45 7.50
N ALA A 241 -0.16 -13.30 7.39
CA ALA A 241 -0.56 -12.22 6.50
C ALA A 241 0.65 -11.53 5.84
N ALA A 242 0.39 -10.83 4.74
CA ALA A 242 1.35 -10.05 3.97
C ALA A 242 0.78 -8.67 3.64
N ASN A 243 1.53 -7.63 3.99
CA ASN A 243 1.26 -6.23 3.64
C ASN A 243 1.94 -5.93 2.30
N LEU A 244 1.17 -5.93 1.23
CA LEU A 244 1.71 -5.64 -0.09
C LEU A 244 1.61 -4.13 -0.36
N LYS A 245 2.74 -3.55 -0.75
CA LYS A 245 2.85 -2.12 -1.07
C LYS A 245 3.28 -1.95 -2.53
N PRO A 246 2.35 -1.65 -3.45
CA PRO A 246 2.67 -1.49 -4.86
C PRO A 246 3.84 -0.54 -5.11
N ALA A 247 3.93 0.56 -4.34
CA ALA A 247 5.04 1.51 -4.45
C ALA A 247 6.41 0.86 -4.19
N ARG A 248 6.53 0.06 -3.11
CA ARG A 248 7.78 -0.65 -2.77
C ARG A 248 8.08 -1.79 -3.74
N MET A 249 7.05 -2.44 -4.25
CA MET A 249 7.20 -3.58 -5.17
C MET A 249 7.49 -3.16 -6.62
N GLY A 250 7.44 -1.85 -6.90
CA GLY A 250 7.74 -1.30 -8.23
C GLY A 250 6.56 -1.28 -9.18
N GLY A 251 5.33 -1.55 -8.69
CA GLY A 251 4.11 -1.41 -9.48
C GLY A 251 2.96 -2.27 -9.00
N ILE A 252 1.79 -2.01 -9.57
CA ILE A 252 0.54 -2.73 -9.32
C ILE A 252 0.63 -4.17 -9.85
N LEU A 253 1.24 -4.38 -11.03
CA LEU A 253 1.39 -5.72 -11.60
C LEU A 253 2.26 -6.60 -10.71
N ALA A 254 3.37 -6.07 -10.18
CA ALA A 254 4.23 -6.80 -9.24
C ALA A 254 3.52 -7.10 -7.91
N ALA A 255 2.70 -6.17 -7.42
CA ALA A 255 1.90 -6.39 -6.21
C ALA A 255 0.83 -7.48 -6.42
N LEU A 256 0.21 -7.55 -7.59
CA LEU A 256 -0.73 -8.61 -7.96
C LEU A 256 -0.04 -9.97 -8.10
N ASP A 257 1.18 -10.03 -8.67
CA ASP A 257 1.99 -11.25 -8.70
C ASP A 257 2.34 -11.70 -7.26
N GLY A 258 2.66 -10.78 -6.35
CA GLY A 258 2.85 -11.03 -4.93
C GLY A 258 1.59 -11.55 -4.24
N ALA A 259 0.44 -10.96 -4.52
CA ALA A 259 -0.85 -11.39 -3.97
C ALA A 259 -1.19 -12.83 -4.43
N ALA A 260 -0.93 -13.14 -5.69
CA ALA A 260 -1.10 -14.48 -6.25
C ALA A 260 -0.17 -15.51 -5.57
N ALA A 261 1.09 -15.15 -5.34
CA ALA A 261 2.03 -15.99 -4.60
C ALA A 261 1.56 -16.24 -3.15
N CYS A 262 1.10 -15.20 -2.46
CA CYS A 262 0.52 -15.31 -1.12
C CYS A 262 -0.70 -16.24 -1.10
N GLN A 263 -1.61 -16.10 -2.05
CA GLN A 263 -2.81 -16.93 -2.16
C GLN A 263 -2.47 -18.42 -2.32
N LYS A 264 -1.49 -18.74 -3.17
CA LYS A 264 -1.00 -20.13 -3.35
C LYS A 264 -0.41 -20.74 -2.08
N LEU A 265 0.17 -19.91 -1.23
CA LEU A 265 0.75 -20.31 0.05
C LEU A 265 -0.26 -20.26 1.21
N GLY A 266 -1.50 -19.84 0.99
CA GLY A 266 -2.50 -19.65 2.03
C GLY A 266 -2.15 -18.52 3.01
N ILE A 267 -1.45 -17.49 2.54
CA ILE A 267 -1.11 -16.27 3.28
C ILE A 267 -2.19 -15.24 2.98
N ALA A 268 -2.83 -14.67 4.01
CA ALA A 268 -3.78 -13.58 3.84
C ALA A 268 -3.07 -12.32 3.33
N VAL A 269 -3.76 -11.53 2.49
CA VAL A 269 -3.19 -10.30 1.92
C VAL A 269 -3.94 -9.09 2.45
N TYR A 270 -3.23 -8.01 2.71
CA TYR A 270 -3.75 -6.67 2.83
C TYR A 270 -2.83 -5.67 2.12
N LEU A 271 -3.35 -4.53 1.75
CA LEU A 271 -2.57 -3.48 1.08
C LEU A 271 -2.15 -2.39 2.05
N GLY A 272 -0.95 -1.88 1.84
CA GLY A 272 -0.46 -0.70 2.54
C GLY A 272 0.06 0.36 1.59
N GLY A 273 0.05 1.59 2.08
CA GLY A 273 0.63 2.75 1.40
C GLY A 273 2.05 3.07 1.88
N MET A 274 2.66 4.01 1.15
CA MET A 274 3.93 4.69 1.48
C MET A 274 3.67 6.20 1.66
N PHE A 275 2.58 6.54 2.38
CA PHE A 275 2.10 7.92 2.56
C PHE A 275 1.60 8.60 1.27
N GLU A 276 0.95 7.86 0.38
CA GLU A 276 0.17 8.45 -0.71
C GLU A 276 -0.93 9.34 -0.10
N VAL A 277 -1.12 10.54 -0.65
CA VAL A 277 -2.01 11.56 -0.07
C VAL A 277 -3.22 11.89 -0.95
N ASP A 278 -3.20 11.50 -2.24
CA ASP A 278 -4.25 11.84 -3.19
C ASP A 278 -4.56 10.68 -4.14
N VAL A 279 -4.16 10.79 -5.41
CA VAL A 279 -4.49 9.81 -6.45
C VAL A 279 -4.00 8.41 -6.11
N GLY A 280 -2.80 8.27 -5.60
CA GLY A 280 -2.24 6.99 -5.19
C GLY A 280 -3.02 6.34 -4.06
N ARG A 281 -3.50 7.12 -3.08
CA ARG A 281 -4.34 6.62 -1.99
C ARG A 281 -5.66 6.02 -2.52
N ARG A 282 -6.33 6.72 -3.44
CA ARG A 282 -7.56 6.21 -4.07
C ARG A 282 -7.31 4.97 -4.92
N GLN A 283 -6.19 4.92 -5.63
CA GLN A 283 -5.77 3.74 -6.40
C GLN A 283 -5.56 2.52 -5.50
N LEU A 284 -4.91 2.69 -4.34
CA LEU A 284 -4.74 1.63 -3.34
C LEU A 284 -6.08 1.15 -2.78
N GLN A 285 -6.99 2.07 -2.47
CA GLN A 285 -8.34 1.75 -1.98
C GLN A 285 -9.14 0.96 -3.03
N ALA A 286 -9.10 1.38 -4.30
CA ALA A 286 -9.75 0.69 -5.40
C ALA A 286 -9.17 -0.73 -5.60
N LEU A 287 -7.84 -0.88 -5.52
CA LEU A 287 -7.20 -2.19 -5.61
C LEU A 287 -7.56 -3.09 -4.41
N ALA A 288 -7.53 -2.55 -3.17
CA ALA A 288 -7.93 -3.26 -1.96
C ALA A 288 -9.38 -3.76 -2.04
N SER A 289 -10.28 -2.94 -2.59
CA SER A 289 -11.69 -3.30 -2.81
C SER A 289 -11.87 -4.57 -3.66
N LEU A 290 -10.97 -4.81 -4.61
CA LEU A 290 -11.00 -5.99 -5.47
C LEU A 290 -10.33 -7.21 -4.85
N ILE A 291 -9.15 -7.05 -4.25
CA ILE A 291 -8.30 -8.20 -3.90
C ILE A 291 -8.33 -8.58 -2.42
N CYS A 292 -8.54 -7.62 -1.51
CA CYS A 292 -8.49 -7.85 -0.07
C CYS A 292 -9.38 -6.89 0.74
N PRO A 293 -10.68 -6.71 0.40
CA PRO A 293 -11.55 -5.71 1.05
C PRO A 293 -11.74 -5.94 2.55
N ASP A 294 -11.57 -7.18 3.03
CA ASP A 294 -11.72 -7.55 4.43
C ASP A 294 -10.39 -7.65 5.19
N GLY A 295 -9.26 -7.40 4.50
CA GLY A 295 -7.94 -7.29 5.13
C GLY A 295 -7.82 -6.01 5.97
N PRO A 296 -6.91 -5.97 6.95
CA PRO A 296 -6.64 -4.75 7.72
C PRO A 296 -5.77 -3.79 6.90
N ASN A 297 -6.35 -3.24 5.83
CA ASN A 297 -5.61 -2.45 4.86
C ASN A 297 -5.11 -1.13 5.47
N ASP A 298 -3.83 -0.83 5.30
CA ASP A 298 -3.22 0.43 5.76
C ASP A 298 -3.40 1.52 4.69
N VAL A 299 -4.68 1.83 4.40
CA VAL A 299 -5.12 2.74 3.36
C VAL A 299 -6.16 3.75 3.85
N ALA A 300 -6.14 4.07 5.15
CA ALA A 300 -7.04 5.03 5.77
C ALA A 300 -7.11 6.35 4.97
N PRO A 301 -8.26 7.03 4.95
CA PRO A 301 -8.34 8.39 4.43
C PRO A 301 -7.34 9.29 5.14
N ILE A 302 -6.57 10.06 4.39
CA ILE A 302 -5.61 11.04 4.92
C ILE A 302 -6.29 12.41 4.93
N ALA A 303 -6.18 13.11 6.08
CA ALA A 303 -6.55 14.51 6.20
C ALA A 303 -5.33 15.39 5.94
N ARG A 304 -5.56 16.53 5.29
CA ARG A 304 -4.58 17.60 5.20
C ARG A 304 -4.56 18.41 6.50
N ALA A 305 -3.53 19.24 6.67
CA ALA A 305 -3.44 20.11 7.83
C ALA A 305 -4.71 20.98 7.99
N GLY A 306 -5.27 20.99 9.19
CA GLY A 306 -6.53 21.70 9.49
C GLY A 306 -7.81 20.95 9.19
N GLU A 307 -7.74 19.77 8.57
CA GLU A 307 -8.89 18.92 8.31
C GLU A 307 -9.06 17.85 9.39
N THR A 308 -10.30 17.46 9.69
CA THR A 308 -10.57 16.27 10.49
C THR A 308 -10.62 15.06 9.58
N PRO A 309 -9.82 14.02 9.83
CA PRO A 309 -9.86 12.82 9.00
C PRO A 309 -11.24 12.15 9.03
N ALA A 310 -11.78 11.80 7.87
CA ALA A 310 -12.95 10.95 7.80
C ALA A 310 -12.64 9.55 8.38
N ARG A 311 -13.56 9.02 9.20
CA ARG A 311 -13.44 7.70 9.83
C ARG A 311 -14.70 6.87 9.59
N PRO A 312 -15.06 6.58 8.32
CA PRO A 312 -16.20 5.70 8.05
C PRO A 312 -15.91 4.28 8.57
N PRO A 313 -16.92 3.46 8.87
CA PRO A 313 -16.73 2.06 9.29
C PRO A 313 -15.97 1.23 8.23
N ARG A 314 -16.17 1.54 6.96
CA ARG A 314 -15.42 1.03 5.80
C ARG A 314 -15.32 2.13 4.76
N ILE A 315 -14.33 2.04 3.86
CA ILE A 315 -14.14 3.01 2.78
C ILE A 315 -14.94 2.54 1.57
N ASP A 316 -15.88 3.38 1.12
CA ASP A 316 -16.52 3.21 -0.17
C ASP A 316 -15.61 3.74 -1.28
N VAL A 317 -15.57 3.02 -2.40
CA VAL A 317 -14.73 3.38 -3.56
C VAL A 317 -15.59 3.79 -4.74
N ASP A 318 -15.18 4.84 -5.46
CA ASP A 318 -15.85 5.24 -6.69
C ASP A 318 -15.57 4.22 -7.82
N ALA A 319 -16.66 3.68 -8.38
CA ALA A 319 -16.62 2.75 -9.50
C ALA A 319 -17.24 3.35 -10.78
N THR A 320 -17.58 4.62 -10.77
CA THR A 320 -18.29 5.30 -11.86
C THR A 320 -17.37 6.11 -12.77
N THR A 321 -16.33 6.71 -12.21
CA THR A 321 -15.35 7.48 -12.96
C THR A 321 -14.34 6.56 -13.65
N ALA A 322 -14.06 6.80 -14.94
CA ALA A 322 -13.08 6.03 -15.70
C ALA A 322 -11.68 6.09 -15.05
N GLY A 323 -10.90 5.03 -15.19
CA GLY A 323 -9.64 4.86 -14.48
C GLY A 323 -9.84 4.11 -13.17
N PHE A 324 -9.16 4.54 -12.13
CA PHE A 324 -9.31 4.01 -10.77
C PHE A 324 -10.48 4.62 -9.97
N GLY A 325 -11.33 5.43 -10.57
CA GLY A 325 -12.39 6.15 -9.86
C GLY A 325 -11.90 7.47 -9.23
N ALA A 326 -10.89 8.11 -9.79
CA ALA A 326 -10.29 9.32 -9.23
C ALA A 326 -10.10 10.42 -10.27
#